data_1457b4c70460a94e59f8ded65720fff7
#
_entry.id   1457b4c70460a94e59f8ded65720fff7
#
_cell.length_a   1.000
_cell.length_b   1.000
_cell.length_c   1.000
_cell.angle_alpha   90.00
_cell.angle_beta   90.00
_cell.angle_gamma   90.00
#
_symmetry.space_group_name_H-M   'P 1'
#
loop_
_entity.id
_entity.type
_entity.pdbx_description
1 polymer ?
#
loop_
_entity_poly.entity_id
_entity_poly.type
_entity_poly.pdbx_seq_one_letter_code
_entity_poly.pdbx_strand_id
1 'polypeptide(L)'
;MLSKRFKTALLAAMAVLMLLPGAAFARDEMQNNDPNKYYIVLDTTNQVVTVYQKDDDGEYTRIVRRFVCTTGKTQPKGDEPASPTPSGTWKIGGRERFGKFAAFNNEYARYWTQIVGGVYFHSIMFSSRDTSTLKKFAFNNLGTNGSHGCVRLYVEDAKWLYYNAPFGTTVKVTAGKARSGLASSLKTDMKFEEYRDFQTNIYDNEPLEDRKAWITVDGAQMRTGNGTNDKLIKTLRRDTELTVLQEGDPWVKVTADGREGYVRRCFITYEKGVMQSIPDGYYVAGTQYLYAEPNAKADKIYKVARHSTIAMLEEGLGEDGKWARVNYWGTE
;
A
#
# COMPACT_ATOMS: atom_id res chain seq x y z
N MET A 1 -7.78 -65.49 -19.52
CA MET A 1 -6.80 -65.29 -18.41
C MET A 1 -5.78 -64.24 -18.86
N LEU A 2 -6.01 -62.97 -18.60
CA LEU A 2 -5.02 -61.91 -18.77
C LEU A 2 -4.80 -61.23 -17.41
N SER A 3 -3.55 -61.18 -17.06
CA SER A 3 -3.02 -61.02 -15.73
C SER A 3 -3.27 -59.66 -15.08
N LYS A 4 -3.49 -59.71 -13.76
CA LYS A 4 -3.67 -58.63 -12.78
C LYS A 4 -2.47 -57.73 -12.58
N ARG A 5 -1.60 -57.47 -13.57
CA ARG A 5 -0.36 -56.69 -13.37
C ARG A 5 -0.35 -55.32 -14.02
N PHE A 6 -1.46 -54.81 -14.54
CA PHE A 6 -1.54 -53.50 -15.20
C PHE A 6 -2.34 -52.42 -14.46
N LYS A 7 -2.78 -52.68 -13.23
CA LYS A 7 -3.54 -51.69 -12.44
C LYS A 7 -2.78 -51.00 -11.32
N THR A 8 -1.50 -51.33 -11.11
CA THR A 8 -0.71 -50.75 -10.00
C THR A 8 0.32 -49.72 -10.43
N ALA A 9 0.47 -49.47 -11.73
CA ALA A 9 1.43 -48.48 -12.25
C ALA A 9 0.85 -47.06 -12.54
N LEU A 10 -0.48 -46.91 -12.44
CA LEU A 10 -1.15 -45.63 -12.75
C LEU A 10 -1.53 -44.81 -11.51
N LEU A 11 -1.30 -45.34 -10.31
CA LEU A 11 -1.59 -44.66 -9.05
C LEU A 11 -0.35 -44.08 -8.35
N ALA A 12 0.85 -44.37 -8.86
CA ALA A 12 2.09 -43.85 -8.31
C ALA A 12 2.62 -42.56 -9.02
N ALA A 13 2.02 -42.21 -10.17
CA ALA A 13 2.42 -41.02 -10.93
C ALA A 13 1.61 -39.75 -10.58
N MET A 14 0.60 -39.86 -9.69
CA MET A 14 -0.26 -38.72 -9.29
C MET A 14 0.06 -38.14 -7.88
N ALA A 15 1.05 -38.67 -7.19
CA ALA A 15 1.38 -38.27 -5.82
C ALA A 15 2.69 -37.48 -5.68
N VAL A 16 3.35 -37.08 -6.77
CA VAL A 16 4.61 -36.31 -6.72
C VAL A 16 4.46 -34.88 -7.26
N LEU A 17 3.24 -34.45 -7.62
CA LEU A 17 3.02 -33.09 -8.13
C LEU A 17 2.39 -32.12 -7.10
N MET A 18 2.49 -32.42 -5.80
CA MET A 18 1.96 -31.55 -4.75
C MET A 18 2.99 -31.22 -3.65
N LEU A 19 4.23 -30.99 -4.00
CA LEU A 19 5.20 -30.38 -3.11
C LEU A 19 6.21 -29.54 -3.91
N LEU A 20 5.70 -28.65 -4.77
CA LEU A 20 6.43 -27.43 -5.00
C LEU A 20 6.00 -26.47 -3.89
N PRO A 21 6.92 -25.93 -3.10
CA PRO A 21 6.57 -24.89 -2.19
C PRO A 21 5.96 -23.77 -3.03
N GLY A 22 4.69 -23.46 -2.79
CA GLY A 22 4.03 -22.25 -3.24
C GLY A 22 4.78 -21.09 -2.65
N ALA A 23 5.94 -20.85 -3.20
CA ALA A 23 6.86 -19.86 -2.73
C ALA A 23 6.35 -18.50 -3.11
N ALA A 24 6.07 -17.71 -2.11
CA ALA A 24 6.68 -16.39 -1.97
C ALA A 24 6.36 -15.32 -3.01
N PHE A 25 5.25 -15.39 -3.77
CA PHE A 25 4.86 -14.30 -4.67
C PHE A 25 3.69 -13.44 -4.18
N ALA A 26 3.16 -13.73 -3.00
CA ALA A 26 2.09 -12.94 -2.35
C ALA A 26 2.60 -11.71 -1.59
N ARG A 27 3.75 -11.12 -1.98
CA ARG A 27 4.38 -10.07 -1.16
C ARG A 27 3.80 -8.67 -1.33
N ASP A 28 3.08 -8.42 -2.43
CA ASP A 28 2.52 -7.09 -2.72
C ASP A 28 0.99 -7.06 -2.72
N GLU A 29 0.32 -8.17 -2.45
CA GLU A 29 -1.12 -8.21 -2.28
C GLU A 29 -1.54 -7.67 -0.92
N MET A 30 -2.60 -6.86 -0.92
CA MET A 30 -3.24 -6.44 0.32
C MET A 30 -3.74 -7.64 1.10
N GLN A 31 -3.43 -7.70 2.39
CA GLN A 31 -3.98 -8.68 3.31
C GLN A 31 -5.43 -8.35 3.71
N ASN A 32 -5.85 -7.12 3.46
CA ASN A 32 -7.21 -6.66 3.61
C ASN A 32 -7.54 -5.68 2.49
N ASN A 33 -8.64 -5.91 1.77
CA ASN A 33 -9.15 -5.04 0.70
C ASN A 33 -10.40 -4.26 1.11
N ASP A 34 -10.97 -4.52 2.31
CA ASP A 34 -12.13 -3.80 2.82
C ASP A 34 -11.68 -2.57 3.61
N PRO A 35 -11.93 -1.33 3.14
CA PRO A 35 -11.57 -0.10 3.84
C PRO A 35 -12.38 0.12 5.13
N ASN A 36 -13.49 -0.58 5.29
CA ASN A 36 -14.36 -0.49 6.47
C ASN A 36 -14.06 -1.57 7.52
N LYS A 37 -13.11 -2.48 7.26
CA LYS A 37 -12.72 -3.50 8.23
C LYS A 37 -12.07 -2.90 9.47
N TYR A 38 -11.26 -1.86 9.30
CA TYR A 38 -10.52 -1.22 10.37
C TYR A 38 -10.80 0.28 10.47
N TYR A 39 -10.73 0.78 11.69
CA TYR A 39 -10.72 2.20 12.04
C TYR A 39 -9.45 2.49 12.81
N ILE A 40 -8.64 3.43 12.33
CA ILE A 40 -7.34 3.75 12.90
C ILE A 40 -7.43 5.04 13.69
N VAL A 41 -6.94 5.03 14.92
CA VAL A 41 -6.82 6.22 15.78
C VAL A 41 -5.34 6.47 16.05
N LEU A 42 -4.85 7.62 15.63
CA LEU A 42 -3.54 8.14 15.97
C LEU A 42 -3.68 9.13 17.13
N ASP A 43 -3.19 8.73 18.29
CA ASP A 43 -3.12 9.57 19.49
C ASP A 43 -1.77 10.27 19.57
N THR A 44 -1.76 11.55 19.22
CA THR A 44 -0.55 12.37 19.17
C THR A 44 -0.03 12.78 20.55
N THR A 45 -0.85 12.70 21.61
CA THR A 45 -0.42 12.94 22.98
C THR A 45 0.38 11.74 23.51
N ASN A 46 -0.12 10.54 23.27
CA ASN A 46 0.46 9.33 23.81
C ASN A 46 1.43 8.64 22.84
N GLN A 47 1.59 9.18 21.62
CA GLN A 47 2.46 8.62 20.58
C GLN A 47 2.12 7.17 20.25
N VAL A 48 0.83 6.90 20.06
CA VAL A 48 0.29 5.55 19.84
C VAL A 48 -0.72 5.56 18.70
N VAL A 49 -0.58 4.57 17.81
CA VAL A 49 -1.60 4.21 16.84
C VAL A 49 -2.39 3.03 17.41
N THR A 50 -3.72 3.14 17.44
CA THR A 50 -4.61 2.03 17.79
C THR A 50 -5.49 1.69 16.61
N VAL A 51 -5.55 0.41 16.26
CA VAL A 51 -6.41 -0.11 15.19
C VAL A 51 -7.59 -0.82 15.82
N TYR A 52 -8.77 -0.40 15.45
CA TYR A 52 -10.04 -0.97 15.87
C TYR A 52 -10.68 -1.75 14.74
N GLN A 53 -11.40 -2.79 15.09
CA GLN A 53 -12.32 -3.54 14.23
C GLN A 53 -13.72 -3.46 14.82
N LYS A 54 -14.73 -3.61 13.98
CA LYS A 54 -16.11 -3.67 14.42
C LYS A 54 -16.34 -4.85 15.37
N ASP A 55 -17.13 -4.61 16.39
CA ASP A 55 -17.73 -5.64 17.24
C ASP A 55 -19.03 -6.19 16.62
N ASP A 56 -19.75 -6.98 17.40
CA ASP A 56 -20.98 -7.62 16.97
C ASP A 56 -22.14 -6.62 16.79
N ASP A 57 -22.05 -5.43 17.39
CA ASP A 57 -22.99 -4.33 17.26
C ASP A 57 -22.64 -3.43 16.06
N GLY A 58 -21.54 -3.68 15.38
CA GLY A 58 -21.07 -2.92 14.22
C GLY A 58 -20.25 -1.69 14.56
N GLU A 59 -19.93 -1.49 15.86
CA GLU A 59 -19.15 -0.36 16.35
C GLU A 59 -17.65 -0.69 16.42
N TYR A 60 -16.78 0.29 16.14
CA TYR A 60 -15.33 0.11 16.19
C TYR A 60 -14.79 0.14 17.62
N THR A 61 -15.01 -0.91 18.37
CA THR A 61 -14.62 -1.03 19.79
C THR A 61 -13.56 -2.08 20.04
N ARG A 62 -13.46 -3.13 19.19
CA ARG A 62 -12.50 -4.20 19.35
C ARG A 62 -11.10 -3.78 18.91
N ILE A 63 -10.16 -3.65 19.85
CA ILE A 63 -8.77 -3.34 19.53
C ILE A 63 -8.08 -4.58 18.97
N VAL A 64 -7.52 -4.46 17.77
CA VAL A 64 -6.76 -5.53 17.12
C VAL A 64 -5.26 -5.29 17.10
N ARG A 65 -4.82 -4.01 17.14
CA ARG A 65 -3.40 -3.63 17.18
C ARG A 65 -3.19 -2.32 17.94
N ARG A 66 -2.03 -2.22 18.58
CA ARG A 66 -1.47 -0.95 19.06
C ARG A 66 -0.02 -0.88 18.66
N PHE A 67 0.41 0.29 18.21
CA PHE A 67 1.77 0.55 17.79
C PHE A 67 2.29 1.80 18.48
N VAL A 68 3.52 1.77 18.99
CA VAL A 68 4.22 2.99 19.35
C VAL A 68 4.59 3.76 18.08
N CYS A 69 4.47 5.07 18.10
CA CYS A 69 4.83 5.90 16.94
C CYS A 69 5.58 7.16 17.36
N THR A 70 6.12 7.87 16.37
CA THR A 70 6.64 9.23 16.51
C THR A 70 5.87 10.13 15.57
N THR A 71 5.28 11.18 16.10
CA THR A 71 4.52 12.19 15.35
C THR A 71 5.31 13.49 15.15
N GLY A 72 4.72 14.41 14.42
CA GLY A 72 5.30 15.72 14.13
C GLY A 72 5.57 16.55 15.38
N LYS A 73 6.64 17.35 15.34
CA LYS A 73 7.03 18.29 16.42
C LYS A 73 5.91 19.29 16.68
N THR A 74 5.44 19.37 17.91
CA THR A 74 4.43 20.36 18.33
C THR A 74 5.06 21.70 18.75
N GLN A 75 6.37 21.74 18.98
CA GLN A 75 7.13 22.93 19.33
C GLN A 75 8.34 23.09 18.39
N PRO A 76 8.80 24.29 18.13
CA PRO A 76 10.06 24.53 17.43
C PRO A 76 11.24 23.87 18.16
N LYS A 77 12.25 23.46 17.40
CA LYS A 77 13.49 22.88 17.93
C LYS A 77 14.70 23.48 17.23
N GLY A 78 15.43 24.36 17.91
CA GLY A 78 16.45 25.19 17.26
C GLY A 78 15.82 26.05 16.18
N ASP A 79 16.41 26.08 15.00
CA ASP A 79 15.90 26.81 13.82
C ASP A 79 14.75 26.09 13.08
N GLU A 80 14.44 24.86 13.48
CA GLU A 80 13.36 24.10 12.85
C GLU A 80 12.00 24.48 13.44
N PRO A 81 11.03 24.94 12.63
CA PRO A 81 9.70 25.28 13.10
C PRO A 81 8.91 24.05 13.59
N ALA A 82 7.86 24.29 14.35
CA ALA A 82 6.87 23.28 14.65
C ALA A 82 6.29 22.71 13.35
N SER A 83 6.07 21.41 13.33
CA SER A 83 5.54 20.67 12.16
C SER A 83 4.63 19.54 12.66
N PRO A 84 3.52 19.87 13.32
CA PRO A 84 2.66 18.87 13.94
C PRO A 84 1.98 18.01 12.89
N THR A 85 1.71 16.75 13.25
CA THR A 85 0.85 15.88 12.45
C THR A 85 -0.57 16.47 12.43
N PRO A 86 -1.18 16.73 11.25
CA PRO A 86 -2.48 17.39 11.15
C PRO A 86 -3.59 16.60 11.84
N SER A 87 -4.27 17.21 12.80
CA SER A 87 -5.45 16.64 13.45
C SER A 87 -6.63 16.60 12.49
N GLY A 88 -7.51 15.62 12.65
CA GLY A 88 -8.70 15.46 11.80
C GLY A 88 -9.07 14.01 11.57
N THR A 89 -10.06 13.81 10.71
CA THR A 89 -10.45 12.48 10.21
C THR A 89 -10.14 12.44 8.72
N TRP A 90 -9.31 11.49 8.35
CA TRP A 90 -8.75 11.34 7.03
C TRP A 90 -9.07 9.96 6.46
N LYS A 91 -8.83 9.80 5.17
CA LYS A 91 -8.90 8.50 4.48
C LYS A 91 -7.53 8.13 3.96
N ILE A 92 -7.11 6.88 4.18
CA ILE A 92 -5.86 6.36 3.62
C ILE A 92 -5.85 6.60 2.11
N GLY A 93 -4.75 7.16 1.62
CA GLY A 93 -4.50 7.46 0.22
C GLY A 93 -3.46 6.53 -0.41
N GLY A 94 -2.51 7.13 -1.14
CA GLY A 94 -1.46 6.44 -1.87
C GLY A 94 -0.48 5.72 -0.95
N ARG A 95 0.27 4.76 -1.53
CA ARG A 95 1.25 3.94 -0.82
C ARG A 95 2.52 3.78 -1.63
N GLU A 96 3.64 3.67 -0.95
CA GLU A 96 4.94 3.36 -1.53
C GLU A 96 5.69 2.38 -0.64
N ARG A 97 6.27 1.34 -1.24
CA ARG A 97 6.88 0.26 -0.45
C ARG A 97 8.22 0.65 0.16
N PHE A 98 9.07 1.34 -0.59
CA PHE A 98 10.35 1.83 -0.12
C PHE A 98 10.68 3.16 -0.80
N GLY A 99 10.26 4.26 -0.20
CA GLY A 99 10.35 5.61 -0.74
C GLY A 99 11.52 6.42 -0.20
N LYS A 100 11.90 7.44 -0.98
CA LYS A 100 12.86 8.48 -0.59
C LYS A 100 12.10 9.74 -0.18
N PHE A 101 12.53 10.38 0.89
CA PHE A 101 12.00 11.71 1.25
C PHE A 101 12.46 12.75 0.24
N ALA A 102 11.52 13.47 -0.37
CA ALA A 102 11.85 14.49 -1.37
C ALA A 102 12.62 15.70 -0.75
N ALA A 103 12.31 16.02 0.50
CA ALA A 103 12.90 17.17 1.21
C ALA A 103 14.21 16.85 1.95
N PHE A 104 14.58 15.59 2.08
CA PHE A 104 15.73 15.17 2.88
C PHE A 104 16.65 14.27 2.07
N ASN A 105 17.91 14.70 1.90
CA ASN A 105 18.90 13.87 1.21
C ASN A 105 19.24 12.63 2.04
N ASN A 106 19.36 11.48 1.37
CA ASN A 106 19.73 10.20 1.99
C ASN A 106 18.84 9.77 3.16
N GLU A 107 17.56 10.05 3.05
CA GLU A 107 16.54 9.60 3.97
C GLU A 107 15.53 8.74 3.19
N TYR A 108 15.36 7.51 3.64
CA TYR A 108 14.44 6.53 3.06
C TYR A 108 13.59 5.93 4.16
N ALA A 109 12.40 5.44 3.81
CA ALA A 109 11.57 4.64 4.72
C ALA A 109 10.79 3.60 3.94
N ARG A 110 10.35 2.55 4.63
CA ARG A 110 9.53 1.48 4.05
C ARG A 110 8.08 1.66 4.43
N TYR A 111 7.19 1.07 3.62
CA TYR A 111 5.77 0.92 3.89
C TYR A 111 5.03 2.23 4.15
N TRP A 112 5.21 3.17 3.22
CA TRP A 112 4.51 4.44 3.25
C TRP A 112 3.02 4.25 3.01
N THR A 113 2.19 4.80 3.89
CA THR A 113 0.74 4.76 3.80
C THR A 113 0.22 6.18 4.06
N GLN A 114 -0.29 6.84 3.02
CA GLN A 114 -0.67 8.25 3.07
C GLN A 114 -1.86 8.48 4.01
N ILE A 115 -1.73 9.48 4.88
CA ILE A 115 -2.81 9.95 5.75
C ILE A 115 -3.51 11.14 5.09
N VAL A 116 -2.73 12.21 4.79
CA VAL A 116 -3.22 13.46 4.19
C VAL A 116 -2.05 14.23 3.57
N GLY A 117 -2.20 14.75 2.36
CA GLY A 117 -1.18 15.54 1.69
C GLY A 117 0.19 14.83 1.67
N GLY A 118 1.22 15.49 2.18
CA GLY A 118 2.58 14.93 2.33
C GLY A 118 2.81 14.15 3.63
N VAL A 119 1.78 13.83 4.40
CA VAL A 119 1.88 13.14 5.70
C VAL A 119 1.51 11.67 5.56
N TYR A 120 2.41 10.80 5.99
CA TYR A 120 2.31 9.35 5.87
C TYR A 120 2.59 8.64 7.18
N PHE A 121 2.00 7.46 7.37
CA PHE A 121 2.62 6.41 8.16
C PHE A 121 3.78 5.82 7.34
N HIS A 122 4.90 5.57 7.98
CA HIS A 122 6.05 4.88 7.38
C HIS A 122 6.95 4.28 8.47
N SER A 123 7.86 3.42 8.10
CA SER A 123 8.85 2.87 9.04
C SER A 123 9.79 3.94 9.59
N ILE A 124 10.51 3.63 10.66
CA ILE A 124 11.75 4.34 10.99
C ILE A 124 12.69 4.35 9.77
N MET A 125 13.58 5.36 9.70
CA MET A 125 14.31 5.71 8.50
C MET A 125 15.55 4.86 8.27
N PHE A 126 15.96 4.81 7.00
CA PHE A 126 17.19 4.22 6.48
C PHE A 126 18.04 5.27 5.79
N SER A 127 19.34 5.04 5.67
CA SER A 127 20.25 5.95 4.96
C SER A 127 20.29 5.68 3.44
N SER A 128 19.85 4.51 3.01
CA SER A 128 19.72 4.09 1.61
C SER A 128 18.57 3.10 1.46
N ARG A 129 18.33 2.58 0.26
CA ARG A 129 17.35 1.49 0.02
C ARG A 129 17.87 0.10 0.43
N ASP A 130 18.73 0.06 1.43
CA ASP A 130 19.29 -1.15 2.02
C ASP A 130 18.82 -1.29 3.46
N THR A 131 18.26 -2.45 3.80
CA THR A 131 17.69 -2.72 5.12
C THR A 131 18.73 -2.71 6.24
N SER A 132 20.02 -2.94 5.93
CA SER A 132 21.12 -2.85 6.89
C SER A 132 21.43 -1.41 7.32
N THR A 133 20.96 -0.42 6.55
CA THR A 133 21.23 1.01 6.78
C THR A 133 20.22 1.71 7.68
N LEU A 134 19.48 0.94 8.50
CA LEU A 134 18.53 1.45 9.48
C LEU A 134 19.18 2.45 10.43
N LYS A 135 18.54 3.61 10.66
CA LYS A 135 19.08 4.70 11.46
C LYS A 135 18.82 4.51 12.95
N LYS A 136 19.87 4.35 13.74
CA LYS A 136 19.82 4.19 15.20
C LYS A 136 19.07 5.34 15.90
N PHE A 137 19.30 6.58 15.43
CA PHE A 137 18.59 7.75 15.96
C PHE A 137 17.06 7.61 15.82
N ALA A 138 16.57 7.14 14.67
CA ALA A 138 15.14 6.98 14.40
C ALA A 138 14.52 5.89 15.28
N PHE A 139 15.25 4.80 15.50
CA PHE A 139 14.85 3.73 16.42
C PHE A 139 14.74 4.20 17.86
N ASN A 140 15.77 4.87 18.37
CA ASN A 140 15.82 5.33 19.76
C ASN A 140 14.75 6.40 20.08
N ASN A 141 14.37 7.23 19.10
CA ASN A 141 13.39 8.29 19.27
C ASN A 141 11.94 7.88 19.01
N LEU A 142 11.66 6.58 18.80
CA LEU A 142 10.28 6.14 18.70
C LEU A 142 9.53 6.39 20.01
N GLY A 143 8.29 6.88 19.92
CA GLY A 143 7.47 7.27 21.08
C GLY A 143 7.63 8.75 21.47
N THR A 144 8.17 9.61 20.60
CA THR A 144 8.36 11.04 20.86
C THR A 144 7.73 11.91 19.76
N ASN A 145 7.55 13.21 20.04
CA ASN A 145 7.20 14.22 19.04
C ASN A 145 8.48 14.71 18.35
N GLY A 146 8.90 14.07 17.28
CA GLY A 146 10.21 14.33 16.68
C GLY A 146 10.28 14.25 15.16
N SER A 147 9.14 14.15 14.45
CA SER A 147 9.11 14.15 12.99
C SER A 147 8.74 15.52 12.42
N HIS A 148 8.73 15.61 11.08
CA HIS A 148 8.27 16.78 10.33
C HIS A 148 6.82 16.62 9.84
N GLY A 149 5.97 15.94 10.62
CA GLY A 149 4.56 15.71 10.32
C GLY A 149 4.20 14.25 10.08
N CYS A 150 5.05 13.49 9.40
CA CYS A 150 4.85 12.06 9.17
C CYS A 150 4.87 11.23 10.47
N VAL A 151 4.29 10.05 10.43
CA VAL A 151 4.16 9.15 11.58
C VAL A 151 5.12 7.97 11.39
N ARG A 152 6.18 7.96 12.22
CA ARG A 152 7.21 6.91 12.21
C ARG A 152 6.77 5.74 13.08
N LEU A 153 6.98 4.53 12.60
CA LEU A 153 6.63 3.26 13.23
C LEU A 153 7.82 2.30 13.20
N TYR A 154 7.78 1.23 13.96
CA TYR A 154 8.62 0.08 13.68
C TYR A 154 8.35 -0.45 12.26
N VAL A 155 9.31 -1.15 11.67
CA VAL A 155 9.20 -1.61 10.28
C VAL A 155 8.03 -2.58 10.11
N GLU A 156 7.87 -3.51 11.04
CA GLU A 156 6.77 -4.50 11.07
C GLU A 156 5.39 -3.86 11.25
N ASP A 157 5.30 -2.79 12.05
CA ASP A 157 4.04 -2.07 12.28
C ASP A 157 3.64 -1.24 11.06
N ALA A 158 4.61 -0.56 10.44
CA ALA A 158 4.40 0.12 9.18
C ALA A 158 4.01 -0.86 8.06
N LYS A 159 4.65 -2.04 8.02
CA LYS A 159 4.31 -3.13 7.09
C LYS A 159 2.89 -3.61 7.30
N TRP A 160 2.49 -3.80 8.56
CA TRP A 160 1.13 -4.25 8.86
C TRP A 160 0.09 -3.24 8.35
N LEU A 161 0.27 -1.94 8.62
CA LEU A 161 -0.63 -0.89 8.11
C LEU A 161 -0.65 -0.87 6.58
N TYR A 162 0.51 -0.96 5.95
CA TYR A 162 0.64 -0.97 4.50
C TYR A 162 -0.20 -2.07 3.82
N TYR A 163 -0.24 -3.27 4.40
CA TYR A 163 -0.98 -4.41 3.83
C TYR A 163 -2.41 -4.56 4.36
N ASN A 164 -2.78 -3.89 5.45
CA ASN A 164 -4.08 -4.07 6.09
C ASN A 164 -4.97 -2.82 6.09
N ALA A 165 -4.43 -1.63 5.79
CA ALA A 165 -5.20 -0.40 5.69
C ALA A 165 -5.30 0.03 4.21
N PRO A 166 -6.25 -0.53 3.42
CA PRO A 166 -6.42 -0.18 2.02
C PRO A 166 -6.83 1.29 1.85
N PHE A 167 -6.78 1.75 0.61
CA PHE A 167 -7.30 3.05 0.24
C PHE A 167 -8.72 3.24 0.80
N GLY A 168 -8.99 4.43 1.36
CA GLY A 168 -10.29 4.73 1.95
C GLY A 168 -10.45 4.31 3.41
N THR A 169 -9.53 3.54 4.01
CA THR A 169 -9.56 3.24 5.46
C THR A 169 -9.54 4.52 6.27
N THR A 170 -10.42 4.61 7.28
CA THR A 170 -10.53 5.83 8.10
C THR A 170 -9.39 5.92 9.11
N VAL A 171 -8.76 7.10 9.16
CA VAL A 171 -7.75 7.47 10.17
C VAL A 171 -8.21 8.72 10.91
N LYS A 172 -8.37 8.62 12.22
CA LYS A 172 -8.61 9.77 13.11
C LYS A 172 -7.31 10.16 13.80
N VAL A 173 -6.84 11.36 13.53
CA VAL A 173 -5.69 11.97 14.21
C VAL A 173 -6.22 12.90 15.29
N THR A 174 -5.86 12.64 16.54
CA THR A 174 -6.39 13.37 17.70
C THR A 174 -5.38 13.43 18.84
N ALA A 175 -5.50 14.45 19.69
CA ALA A 175 -4.81 14.50 20.98
C ALA A 175 -5.69 13.78 22.02
N GLY A 176 -5.19 12.68 22.56
CA GLY A 176 -5.87 11.94 23.61
C GLY A 176 -5.56 12.46 25.03
N LYS A 177 -6.24 11.89 26.04
CA LYS A 177 -5.86 12.08 27.44
C LYS A 177 -4.50 11.45 27.69
N ALA A 178 -3.59 12.20 28.31
CA ALA A 178 -2.24 11.71 28.64
C ALA A 178 -2.30 10.44 29.50
N ARG A 179 -1.52 9.43 29.12
CA ARG A 179 -1.38 8.13 29.80
C ARG A 179 0.10 7.82 29.94
N SER A 180 0.62 7.99 31.16
CA SER A 180 2.03 7.72 31.44
C SER A 180 2.41 6.28 31.10
N GLY A 181 3.56 6.09 30.45
CA GLY A 181 4.11 4.77 30.15
C GLY A 181 3.47 4.04 28.97
N LEU A 182 2.38 4.55 28.36
CA LEU A 182 1.69 3.81 27.30
C LEU A 182 2.59 3.59 26.06
N ALA A 183 3.28 4.60 25.58
CA ALA A 183 4.23 4.44 24.46
C ALA A 183 5.39 3.50 24.84
N SER A 184 5.93 3.63 26.04
CA SER A 184 7.04 2.81 26.50
C SER A 184 6.68 1.32 26.60
N SER A 185 5.45 1.00 27.00
CA SER A 185 4.98 -0.40 27.11
C SER A 185 4.79 -1.09 25.74
N LEU A 186 4.85 -0.33 24.64
CA LEU A 186 4.71 -0.84 23.29
C LEU A 186 6.05 -0.90 22.54
N LYS A 187 7.15 -0.48 23.18
CA LYS A 187 8.49 -0.58 22.58
C LYS A 187 8.96 -2.02 22.58
N THR A 188 9.75 -2.38 21.55
CA THR A 188 10.46 -3.66 21.54
C THR A 188 11.53 -3.70 22.63
N ASP A 189 11.78 -4.87 23.18
CA ASP A 189 12.88 -5.13 24.13
C ASP A 189 14.23 -5.33 23.41
N MET A 190 14.22 -5.46 22.08
CA MET A 190 15.45 -5.62 21.30
C MET A 190 16.32 -4.37 21.37
N LYS A 191 17.65 -4.58 21.46
CA LYS A 191 18.61 -3.51 21.23
C LYS A 191 18.63 -3.13 19.75
N PHE A 192 19.13 -1.94 19.44
CA PHE A 192 19.14 -1.44 18.05
C PHE A 192 19.86 -2.40 17.08
N GLU A 193 21.05 -2.90 17.46
CA GLU A 193 21.84 -3.79 16.63
C GLU A 193 21.10 -5.11 16.33
N GLU A 194 20.48 -5.69 17.34
CA GLU A 194 19.65 -6.88 17.24
C GLU A 194 18.41 -6.64 16.37
N TYR A 195 17.73 -5.51 16.57
CA TYR A 195 16.57 -5.13 15.77
C TYR A 195 16.95 -4.89 14.30
N ARG A 196 18.08 -4.22 14.03
CA ARG A 196 18.59 -4.02 12.67
C ARG A 196 18.88 -5.35 11.98
N ASP A 197 19.57 -6.25 12.65
CA ASP A 197 19.95 -7.54 12.09
C ASP A 197 18.71 -8.43 11.87
N PHE A 198 17.73 -8.37 12.77
CA PHE A 198 16.43 -9.00 12.58
C PHE A 198 15.72 -8.45 11.33
N GLN A 199 15.67 -7.14 11.12
CA GLN A 199 15.06 -6.54 9.93
C GLN A 199 15.80 -6.97 8.65
N THR A 200 17.11 -7.03 8.67
CA THR A 200 17.94 -7.46 7.53
C THR A 200 17.67 -8.91 7.14
N ASN A 201 17.45 -9.79 8.12
CA ASN A 201 17.25 -11.22 7.88
C ASN A 201 15.82 -11.57 7.45
N ILE A 202 14.80 -10.85 7.94
CA ILE A 202 13.38 -11.17 7.66
C ILE A 202 12.88 -10.52 6.38
N TYR A 203 13.33 -9.30 6.11
CA TYR A 203 12.90 -8.58 4.92
C TYR A 203 13.98 -8.76 3.87
N ASP A 204 13.72 -9.69 2.95
CA ASP A 204 14.59 -9.92 1.81
C ASP A 204 15.08 -8.61 1.21
N ASN A 205 16.40 -8.50 1.17
CA ASN A 205 17.11 -7.49 0.40
C ASN A 205 17.00 -7.75 -1.12
N GLU A 206 16.02 -8.56 -1.57
CA GLU A 206 15.76 -8.67 -2.99
C GLU A 206 15.47 -7.28 -3.53
N PRO A 207 16.34 -6.74 -4.38
CA PRO A 207 16.02 -5.52 -5.08
C PRO A 207 14.73 -5.79 -5.86
N LEU A 208 13.69 -5.02 -5.59
CA LEU A 208 12.48 -5.01 -6.42
C LEU A 208 12.77 -4.35 -7.78
N GLU A 209 13.92 -3.73 -7.86
CA GLU A 209 14.55 -3.18 -9.05
C GLU A 209 14.95 -4.35 -9.95
N ASP A 210 14.67 -4.21 -11.23
CA ASP A 210 14.88 -5.23 -12.28
C ASP A 210 13.95 -6.46 -12.21
N ARG A 211 12.95 -6.46 -11.35
CA ARG A 211 11.94 -7.52 -11.30
C ARG A 211 11.02 -7.47 -12.51
N LYS A 212 10.79 -8.64 -13.11
CA LYS A 212 9.79 -8.77 -14.17
C LYS A 212 8.38 -8.66 -13.62
N ALA A 213 7.56 -7.96 -14.38
CA ALA A 213 6.13 -7.82 -14.11
C ALA A 213 5.36 -7.82 -15.45
N TRP A 214 4.04 -7.92 -15.38
CA TRP A 214 3.19 -7.96 -16.56
C TRP A 214 2.00 -7.03 -16.39
N ILE A 215 1.51 -6.50 -17.51
CA ILE A 215 0.29 -5.70 -17.54
C ILE A 215 -0.94 -6.61 -17.45
N THR A 216 -1.88 -6.24 -16.60
CA THR A 216 -3.11 -7.02 -16.32
C THR A 216 -4.30 -6.62 -17.19
N VAL A 217 -4.24 -5.48 -17.89
CA VAL A 217 -5.35 -4.91 -18.67
C VAL A 217 -4.89 -4.42 -20.03
N ASP A 218 -5.80 -4.41 -21.02
CA ASP A 218 -5.53 -3.73 -22.28
C ASP A 218 -5.69 -2.21 -22.14
N GLY A 219 -4.77 -1.45 -22.72
CA GLY A 219 -4.86 0.01 -22.72
C GLY A 219 -4.27 0.70 -21.49
N ALA A 220 -3.50 -0.02 -20.67
CA ALA A 220 -2.76 0.59 -19.56
C ALA A 220 -1.83 1.70 -20.08
N GLN A 221 -1.88 2.87 -19.47
CA GLN A 221 -1.12 4.04 -19.90
C GLN A 221 0.22 4.11 -19.17
N MET A 222 1.29 4.22 -19.94
CA MET A 222 2.63 4.51 -19.45
C MET A 222 2.94 5.99 -19.70
N ARG A 223 3.32 6.71 -18.66
CA ARG A 223 3.49 8.17 -18.65
C ARG A 223 4.90 8.59 -18.25
N THR A 224 5.27 9.85 -18.54
CA THR A 224 6.59 10.41 -18.21
C THR A 224 6.77 10.67 -16.71
N GLY A 225 5.70 10.75 -15.95
CA GLY A 225 5.69 10.99 -14.51
C GLY A 225 4.59 10.19 -13.80
N ASN A 226 4.52 10.37 -12.51
CA ASN A 226 3.63 9.62 -11.60
C ASN A 226 2.26 10.28 -11.39
N GLY A 227 1.76 10.98 -12.38
CA GLY A 227 0.45 11.64 -12.37
C GLY A 227 -0.38 11.39 -13.63
N THR A 228 -1.69 11.55 -13.51
CA THR A 228 -2.63 11.39 -14.64
C THR A 228 -2.49 12.49 -15.71
N ASN A 229 -1.93 13.63 -15.33
CA ASN A 229 -1.69 14.77 -16.23
C ASN A 229 -0.33 14.72 -16.93
N ASP A 230 0.55 13.79 -16.53
CA ASP A 230 1.84 13.62 -17.18
C ASP A 230 1.68 13.09 -18.61
N LYS A 231 2.63 13.45 -19.47
CA LYS A 231 2.58 13.11 -20.88
C LYS A 231 2.54 11.59 -21.09
N LEU A 232 1.63 11.14 -21.95
CA LEU A 232 1.54 9.74 -22.37
C LEU A 232 2.78 9.38 -23.23
N ILE A 233 3.50 8.33 -22.80
CA ILE A 233 4.60 7.75 -23.59
C ILE A 233 4.03 6.73 -24.57
N LYS A 234 3.24 5.78 -24.06
CA LYS A 234 2.58 4.75 -24.86
C LYS A 234 1.43 4.08 -24.09
N THR A 235 0.60 3.37 -24.84
CA THR A 235 -0.42 2.48 -24.32
C THR A 235 0.09 1.05 -24.37
N LEU A 236 -0.03 0.32 -23.26
CA LEU A 236 0.41 -1.06 -23.12
C LEU A 236 -0.78 -2.02 -23.24
N ARG A 237 -0.51 -3.21 -23.77
CA ARG A 237 -1.49 -4.30 -23.83
C ARG A 237 -1.34 -5.22 -22.63
N ARG A 238 -2.37 -5.96 -22.31
CA ARG A 238 -2.29 -7.05 -21.34
C ARG A 238 -1.15 -8.01 -21.69
N ASP A 239 -0.55 -8.59 -20.68
CA ASP A 239 0.63 -9.47 -20.77
C ASP A 239 1.90 -8.82 -21.37
N THR A 240 1.92 -7.49 -21.56
CA THR A 240 3.16 -6.79 -21.86
C THR A 240 4.12 -6.97 -20.68
N GLU A 241 5.31 -7.49 -20.94
CA GLU A 241 6.36 -7.62 -19.94
C GLU A 241 6.98 -6.27 -19.61
N LEU A 242 7.19 -6.05 -18.33
CA LEU A 242 7.81 -4.87 -17.75
C LEU A 242 9.02 -5.27 -16.93
N THR A 243 9.98 -4.38 -16.82
CA THR A 243 10.98 -4.42 -15.73
C THR A 243 10.64 -3.31 -14.74
N VAL A 244 10.45 -3.66 -13.48
CA VAL A 244 10.17 -2.69 -12.41
C VAL A 244 11.47 -2.03 -11.98
N LEU A 245 11.54 -0.70 -12.16
CA LEU A 245 12.69 0.10 -11.75
C LEU A 245 12.52 0.69 -10.33
N GLN A 246 11.27 0.97 -9.98
CA GLN A 246 10.94 1.52 -8.66
C GLN A 246 9.50 1.17 -8.31
N GLU A 247 9.32 0.51 -7.18
CA GLU A 247 7.99 0.24 -6.63
C GLU A 247 7.35 1.51 -6.09
N GLY A 248 6.02 1.55 -6.18
CA GLY A 248 5.22 2.65 -5.65
C GLY A 248 3.73 2.39 -5.79
N ASP A 249 2.94 3.19 -5.12
CA ASP A 249 1.48 3.20 -5.23
C ASP A 249 1.01 4.66 -5.12
N PRO A 250 0.20 5.16 -6.04
CA PRO A 250 -0.49 4.44 -7.11
C PRO A 250 0.33 4.25 -8.41
N TRP A 251 1.59 4.66 -8.47
CA TRP A 251 2.42 4.60 -9.69
C TRP A 251 3.73 3.85 -9.45
N VAL A 252 4.06 2.97 -10.39
CA VAL A 252 5.30 2.19 -10.42
C VAL A 252 6.15 2.67 -11.58
N LYS A 253 7.44 2.92 -11.34
CA LYS A 253 8.39 3.23 -12.41
C LYS A 253 8.85 1.93 -13.06
N VAL A 254 8.72 1.86 -14.37
CA VAL A 254 8.99 0.64 -15.15
C VAL A 254 9.76 0.94 -16.42
N THR A 255 10.38 -0.10 -16.97
CA THR A 255 10.80 -0.13 -18.36
C THR A 255 9.90 -1.06 -19.16
N ALA A 256 9.41 -0.61 -20.33
CA ALA A 256 8.67 -1.40 -21.29
C ALA A 256 9.19 -1.10 -22.70
N ASP A 257 9.57 -2.14 -23.45
CA ASP A 257 10.14 -2.01 -24.82
C ASP A 257 11.26 -0.95 -24.89
N GLY A 258 12.17 -0.98 -23.93
CA GLY A 258 13.34 -0.08 -23.86
C GLY A 258 13.04 1.37 -23.49
N ARG A 259 11.82 1.70 -23.06
CA ARG A 259 11.44 3.05 -22.59
C ARG A 259 11.09 3.03 -21.13
N GLU A 260 11.60 3.99 -20.37
CA GLU A 260 11.23 4.23 -19.00
C GLU A 260 9.97 5.09 -18.90
N GLY A 261 9.16 4.81 -17.87
CA GLY A 261 7.97 5.59 -17.55
C GLY A 261 7.26 5.04 -16.31
N TYR A 262 6.08 5.59 -16.05
CA TYR A 262 5.26 5.25 -14.90
C TYR A 262 3.95 4.60 -15.37
N VAL A 263 3.59 3.51 -14.72
CA VAL A 263 2.33 2.79 -14.92
C VAL A 263 1.62 2.69 -13.56
N ARG A 264 0.30 2.76 -13.54
CA ARG A 264 -0.45 2.57 -12.29
C ARG A 264 -0.22 1.17 -11.74
N ARG A 265 0.06 1.09 -10.42
CA ARG A 265 0.29 -0.17 -9.71
C ARG A 265 -0.83 -1.17 -9.91
N CYS A 266 -2.07 -0.71 -9.96
CA CYS A 266 -3.25 -1.55 -10.19
C CYS A 266 -3.26 -2.30 -11.54
N PHE A 267 -2.44 -1.89 -12.50
CA PHE A 267 -2.31 -2.57 -13.79
C PHE A 267 -1.14 -3.55 -13.87
N ILE A 268 -0.43 -3.76 -12.78
CA ILE A 268 0.79 -4.55 -12.74
C ILE A 268 0.58 -5.79 -11.88
N THR A 269 1.02 -6.92 -12.37
CA THR A 269 1.15 -8.18 -11.63
C THR A 269 2.57 -8.72 -11.77
N TYR A 270 3.01 -9.50 -10.80
CA TYR A 270 4.28 -10.23 -10.84
C TYR A 270 4.11 -11.68 -11.29
N GLU A 271 2.91 -12.05 -11.66
CA GLU A 271 2.57 -13.37 -12.17
C GLU A 271 1.98 -13.24 -13.58
N LYS A 272 2.59 -13.90 -14.55
CA LYS A 272 2.16 -13.82 -15.95
C LYS A 272 0.78 -14.47 -16.14
N GLY A 273 -0.08 -13.81 -16.92
CA GLY A 273 -1.41 -14.32 -17.26
C GLY A 273 -2.51 -14.00 -16.24
N VAL A 274 -2.16 -13.34 -15.14
CA VAL A 274 -3.14 -12.87 -14.15
C VAL A 274 -3.89 -11.66 -14.69
N MET A 275 -5.21 -11.69 -14.60
CA MET A 275 -6.05 -10.52 -14.83
C MET A 275 -6.17 -9.69 -13.56
N GLN A 276 -6.29 -8.38 -13.71
CA GLN A 276 -6.67 -7.52 -12.60
C GLN A 276 -8.00 -8.01 -12.00
N SER A 277 -8.05 -8.13 -10.68
CA SER A 277 -9.29 -8.44 -9.97
C SER A 277 -9.40 -7.61 -8.69
N ILE A 278 -10.63 -7.17 -8.39
CA ILE A 278 -11.02 -6.66 -7.08
C ILE A 278 -12.07 -7.66 -6.58
N PRO A 279 -11.91 -8.24 -5.38
CA PRO A 279 -12.96 -9.08 -4.81
C PRO A 279 -14.29 -8.33 -4.85
N ASP A 280 -15.33 -8.99 -5.37
CA ASP A 280 -16.66 -8.41 -5.59
C ASP A 280 -16.70 -7.18 -6.52
N GLY A 281 -15.64 -6.98 -7.34
CA GLY A 281 -15.56 -5.91 -8.32
C GLY A 281 -16.26 -6.26 -9.65
N TYR A 282 -16.56 -5.20 -10.41
CA TYR A 282 -17.13 -5.31 -11.76
C TYR A 282 -16.06 -5.11 -12.81
N TYR A 283 -16.11 -5.88 -13.91
CA TYR A 283 -15.24 -5.69 -15.04
C TYR A 283 -15.77 -4.64 -16.01
N VAL A 284 -14.92 -3.74 -16.43
CA VAL A 284 -15.24 -2.74 -17.46
C VAL A 284 -15.18 -3.42 -18.85
N ALA A 285 -16.34 -3.58 -19.49
CA ALA A 285 -16.47 -4.28 -20.77
C ALA A 285 -15.81 -3.55 -21.94
N GLY A 286 -15.72 -2.23 -21.87
CA GLY A 286 -15.08 -1.36 -22.85
C GLY A 286 -14.36 -0.22 -22.18
N THR A 287 -13.51 0.51 -22.91
CA THR A 287 -12.86 1.71 -22.37
C THR A 287 -13.91 2.74 -21.98
N GLN A 288 -13.87 3.19 -20.72
CA GLN A 288 -14.79 4.18 -20.14
C GLN A 288 -14.03 5.37 -19.57
N TYR A 289 -14.77 6.41 -19.20
CA TYR A 289 -14.22 7.54 -18.45
C TYR A 289 -14.95 7.65 -17.10
N LEU A 290 -14.19 7.99 -16.06
CA LEU A 290 -14.76 8.54 -14.83
C LEU A 290 -15.01 10.02 -15.06
N TYR A 291 -16.13 10.50 -14.56
CA TYR A 291 -16.57 11.88 -14.63
C TYR A 291 -16.73 12.45 -13.21
N ALA A 292 -16.54 13.75 -13.07
CA ALA A 292 -16.67 14.43 -11.78
C ALA A 292 -18.11 14.40 -11.23
N GLU A 293 -19.09 14.30 -12.14
CA GLU A 293 -20.53 14.27 -11.82
C GLU A 293 -21.24 13.24 -12.70
N PRO A 294 -22.42 12.73 -12.30
CA PRO A 294 -23.13 11.70 -13.05
C PRO A 294 -23.86 12.28 -14.28
N ASN A 295 -23.11 12.92 -15.17
CA ASN A 295 -23.58 13.40 -16.46
C ASN A 295 -22.47 13.43 -17.51
N ALA A 296 -22.81 13.28 -18.79
CA ALA A 296 -21.87 13.18 -19.90
C ALA A 296 -21.16 14.51 -20.25
N LYS A 297 -21.59 15.64 -19.68
CA LYS A 297 -20.99 16.97 -19.90
C LYS A 297 -19.99 17.33 -18.81
N ALA A 298 -19.95 16.56 -17.71
CA ALA A 298 -19.02 16.78 -16.62
C ALA A 298 -17.56 16.53 -17.06
N ASP A 299 -16.64 17.05 -16.27
CA ASP A 299 -15.20 16.87 -16.50
C ASP A 299 -14.81 15.40 -16.41
N LYS A 300 -13.99 14.95 -17.35
CA LYS A 300 -13.42 13.62 -17.34
C LYS A 300 -12.23 13.57 -16.39
N ILE A 301 -12.37 12.79 -15.31
CA ILE A 301 -11.33 12.65 -14.30
C ILE A 301 -10.27 11.65 -14.75
N TYR A 302 -10.70 10.48 -15.24
CA TYR A 302 -9.79 9.38 -15.57
C TYR A 302 -10.33 8.49 -16.69
N LYS A 303 -9.42 7.94 -17.49
CA LYS A 303 -9.75 6.95 -18.54
C LYS A 303 -9.52 5.54 -18.00
N VAL A 304 -10.59 4.80 -17.78
CA VAL A 304 -10.56 3.41 -17.32
C VAL A 304 -10.40 2.48 -18.51
N ALA A 305 -9.38 1.65 -18.48
CA ALA A 305 -9.10 0.68 -19.54
C ALA A 305 -10.11 -0.47 -19.55
N ARG A 306 -10.33 -1.04 -20.73
CA ARG A 306 -11.09 -2.29 -20.87
C ARG A 306 -10.49 -3.39 -19.99
N HIS A 307 -11.33 -4.23 -19.44
CA HIS A 307 -11.01 -5.34 -18.52
C HIS A 307 -10.45 -4.92 -17.16
N SER A 308 -10.38 -3.61 -16.87
CA SER A 308 -10.13 -3.15 -15.49
C SER A 308 -11.28 -3.56 -14.59
N THR A 309 -10.97 -3.78 -13.31
CA THR A 309 -11.99 -3.97 -12.27
C THR A 309 -12.23 -2.66 -11.53
N ILE A 310 -13.47 -2.44 -11.15
CA ILE A 310 -13.95 -1.29 -10.37
C ILE A 310 -14.77 -1.79 -9.19
N ALA A 311 -14.69 -1.10 -8.06
CA ALA A 311 -15.63 -1.32 -6.96
C ALA A 311 -16.86 -0.45 -7.19
N MET A 312 -18.05 -1.06 -7.19
CA MET A 312 -19.32 -0.35 -7.25
C MET A 312 -19.65 0.22 -5.87
N LEU A 313 -19.90 1.51 -5.79
CA LEU A 313 -20.28 2.20 -4.54
C LEU A 313 -21.76 2.50 -4.50
N GLU A 314 -22.35 2.94 -5.62
CA GLU A 314 -23.75 3.34 -5.71
C GLU A 314 -24.21 3.28 -7.18
N GLU A 315 -25.42 2.81 -7.43
CA GLU A 315 -26.03 2.71 -8.76
C GLU A 315 -27.25 3.62 -8.90
N GLY A 316 -27.69 3.84 -10.12
CA GLY A 316 -28.93 4.56 -10.39
C GLY A 316 -28.84 6.07 -10.26
N LEU A 317 -27.66 6.63 -10.38
CA LEU A 317 -27.41 8.07 -10.30
C LEU A 317 -27.68 8.79 -11.65
N GLY A 318 -27.69 10.13 -11.57
CA GLY A 318 -27.98 10.98 -12.71
C GLY A 318 -29.48 11.07 -13.02
N GLU A 319 -29.87 12.01 -13.87
CA GLU A 319 -31.28 12.25 -14.22
C GLU A 319 -31.95 11.05 -14.93
N ASP A 320 -31.15 10.26 -15.63
CA ASP A 320 -31.61 9.07 -16.37
C ASP A 320 -31.43 7.75 -15.60
N GLY A 321 -30.88 7.79 -14.39
CA GLY A 321 -30.62 6.62 -13.55
C GLY A 321 -29.56 5.65 -14.11
N LYS A 322 -28.74 6.07 -15.10
CA LYS A 322 -27.78 5.21 -15.80
C LYS A 322 -26.33 5.39 -15.34
N TRP A 323 -26.12 6.22 -14.35
CA TRP A 323 -24.81 6.48 -13.80
C TRP A 323 -24.59 5.69 -12.52
N ALA A 324 -23.33 5.43 -12.23
CA ALA A 324 -22.94 4.78 -11.00
C ALA A 324 -21.72 5.48 -10.40
N ARG A 325 -21.66 5.60 -9.09
CA ARG A 325 -20.47 5.98 -8.37
C ARG A 325 -19.62 4.74 -8.15
N VAL A 326 -18.38 4.83 -8.56
CA VAL A 326 -17.44 3.72 -8.52
C VAL A 326 -16.13 4.17 -7.90
N ASN A 327 -15.42 3.26 -7.25
CA ASN A 327 -14.03 3.49 -6.86
C ASN A 327 -13.12 2.71 -7.82
N TYR A 328 -12.23 3.44 -8.47
CA TYR A 328 -11.22 2.89 -9.34
C TYR A 328 -9.85 3.22 -8.77
N TRP A 329 -9.40 2.33 -7.88
CA TRP A 329 -8.10 2.45 -7.22
C TRP A 329 -7.86 3.84 -6.61
N GLY A 330 -8.87 4.33 -5.89
CA GLY A 330 -8.83 5.59 -5.20
C GLY A 330 -9.27 6.82 -5.98
N THR A 331 -9.77 6.62 -7.17
CA THR A 331 -10.48 7.67 -7.93
C THR A 331 -11.96 7.31 -7.96
N GLU A 332 -12.81 8.19 -7.42
CA GLU A 332 -14.26 8.09 -7.45
C GLU A 332 -14.84 9.00 -8.51
#